data_e52429fd958aa86258985dd87b91cee8
#
_entry.id   e52429fd958aa86258985dd87b91cee8
#
_cell.length_a   1.000
_cell.length_b   1.000
_cell.length_c   1.000
_cell.angle_alpha   90.00
_cell.angle_beta   90.00
_cell.angle_gamma   90.00
#
_symmetry.space_group_name_H-M   'P 1'
#
loop_
_entity.id
_entity.type
_entity.pdbx_description
1 polymer ?
#
loop_
_entity_poly.entity_id
_entity_poly.type
_entity_poly.pdbx_seq_one_letter_code
_entity_poly.pdbx_strand_id
1 'polypeptide(L)'
;MLMAEYWLQLESLLTRINMKFTYKIVVLLLLSTLFSYAQKPIIITISNPLKIDREFETIEVSKSALGLKSSDVLEKFGVREVGTTTFLIAQCVDENGDGITDLLLFQPKIKASASKKYELLVNNDVKTDEPVIYCYSRFVPERTDDYAWENNKVAFRTYGPVAQKMAEDKVKGGTLTSGIDAWLKRVEYPILNKWYEKYTTGTGTYHKDTGEGLDNFHVGDSRGIGGVAVKMDTTYYYSKNFTTWKTITTGPIRTSFVLTYADWDAAGNKITEVKRISLDYGSFLSKFEITVSGTTRLSAGITLHNNDGKTEGNSKQGWIDYWQPIDDSELGTGIVFPKKTMVSFEKYMNPKKELCNLYALLKVKDNKVVYYTGFGWKKQGEFTTKEAWENYLTNYASKINNPLIVKIK
;
A
#
# COMPACT_ATOMS: atom_id res chain seq x y z
N MET A 1 -51.85 55.29 54.42
CA MET A 1 -50.47 54.76 54.58
C MET A 1 -50.42 53.25 54.42
N LEU A 2 -51.26 52.47 55.06
CA LEU A 2 -51.30 51.00 54.99
C LEU A 2 -51.49 50.38 53.56
N MET A 3 -52.27 51.03 52.69
CA MET A 3 -52.54 50.52 51.33
C MET A 3 -51.33 50.64 50.37
N ALA A 4 -50.44 51.61 50.54
CA ALA A 4 -49.29 51.80 49.71
C ALA A 4 -48.14 50.76 50.01
N GLU A 5 -48.01 50.39 51.29
CA GLU A 5 -47.03 49.31 51.68
C GLU A 5 -47.49 47.94 51.18
N TYR A 6 -48.81 47.69 51.15
CA TYR A 6 -49.33 46.43 50.62
C TYR A 6 -49.06 46.28 49.10
N TRP A 7 -49.20 47.37 48.34
CA TRP A 7 -48.92 47.39 46.90
C TRP A 7 -47.46 47.19 46.61
N LEU A 8 -46.59 47.83 47.37
CA LEU A 8 -45.12 47.65 47.20
C LEU A 8 -44.65 46.23 47.54
N GLN A 9 -45.26 45.59 48.53
CA GLN A 9 -44.99 44.19 48.87
C GLN A 9 -45.49 43.24 47.77
N LEU A 10 -46.66 43.50 47.18
CA LEU A 10 -47.23 42.69 46.10
C LEU A 10 -46.41 42.80 44.83
N GLU A 11 -45.96 44.00 44.43
CA GLU A 11 -45.05 44.20 43.30
C GLU A 11 -43.69 43.51 43.48
N SER A 12 -43.12 43.60 44.70
CA SER A 12 -41.90 42.91 45.04
C SER A 12 -42.04 41.38 44.95
N LEU A 13 -43.15 40.84 45.36
CA LEU A 13 -43.46 39.42 45.31
C LEU A 13 -43.68 38.92 43.88
N LEU A 14 -44.45 39.69 43.08
CA LEU A 14 -44.63 39.39 41.65
C LEU A 14 -43.35 39.48 40.84
N THR A 15 -42.48 40.45 41.12
CA THR A 15 -41.18 40.58 40.47
C THR A 15 -40.26 39.42 40.82
N ARG A 16 -40.25 38.94 42.09
CA ARG A 16 -39.46 37.76 42.51
C ARG A 16 -39.99 36.45 41.91
N ILE A 17 -41.32 36.30 41.74
CA ILE A 17 -41.93 35.14 41.10
C ILE A 17 -41.60 35.14 39.62
N ASN A 18 -41.73 36.27 38.93
CA ASN A 18 -41.37 36.40 37.52
C ASN A 18 -39.90 36.15 37.27
N MET A 19 -39.01 36.69 38.11
CA MET A 19 -37.54 36.41 38.00
C MET A 19 -37.23 34.92 38.20
N LYS A 20 -37.86 34.25 39.18
CA LYS A 20 -37.64 32.81 39.40
C LYS A 20 -38.19 31.96 38.24
N PHE A 21 -39.30 32.38 37.63
CA PHE A 21 -39.88 31.69 36.48
C PHE A 21 -39.05 31.90 35.22
N THR A 22 -38.60 33.12 34.98
CA THR A 22 -37.69 33.48 33.85
C THR A 22 -36.35 32.75 33.98
N TYR A 23 -35.78 32.68 35.20
CA TYR A 23 -34.54 31.94 35.47
C TYR A 23 -34.66 30.45 35.17
N LYS A 24 -35.81 29.82 35.57
CA LYS A 24 -36.06 28.41 35.26
C LYS A 24 -36.25 28.16 33.79
N ILE A 25 -36.88 29.07 33.04
CA ILE A 25 -37.05 28.97 31.58
C ILE A 25 -35.68 29.14 30.88
N VAL A 26 -34.85 30.09 31.30
CA VAL A 26 -33.51 30.30 30.75
C VAL A 26 -32.60 29.10 31.03
N VAL A 27 -32.65 28.52 32.23
CA VAL A 27 -31.92 27.31 32.59
C VAL A 27 -32.41 26.09 31.77
N LEU A 28 -33.74 25.97 31.53
CA LEU A 28 -34.30 24.91 30.69
C LEU A 28 -33.90 25.06 29.21
N LEU A 29 -33.87 26.30 28.70
CA LEU A 29 -33.41 26.62 27.35
C LEU A 29 -31.92 26.40 27.21
N LEU A 30 -31.08 26.75 28.20
CA LEU A 30 -29.67 26.45 28.22
C LEU A 30 -29.37 24.94 28.31
N LEU A 31 -30.20 24.18 29.07
CA LEU A 31 -30.10 22.72 29.10
C LEU A 31 -30.58 22.06 27.80
N SER A 32 -31.50 22.66 27.06
CA SER A 32 -31.94 22.14 25.75
C SER A 32 -30.93 22.37 24.63
N THR A 33 -30.06 23.37 24.75
CA THR A 33 -28.95 23.62 23.77
C THR A 33 -27.78 22.69 23.98
N LEU A 34 -27.72 21.94 25.10
CA LEU A 34 -26.68 20.93 25.36
C LEU A 34 -27.00 19.56 24.74
N PHE A 35 -28.13 19.37 24.09
CA PHE A 35 -28.29 18.25 23.17
C PHE A 35 -27.47 18.55 21.90
N SER A 36 -26.14 18.46 22.03
CA SER A 36 -25.28 18.21 20.90
C SER A 36 -25.90 17.09 20.07
N TYR A 37 -26.28 17.36 18.84
CA TYR A 37 -26.60 16.32 17.88
C TYR A 37 -25.34 15.51 17.71
N ALA A 38 -25.10 14.53 18.59
CA ALA A 38 -24.07 13.53 18.38
C ALA A 38 -24.46 12.83 17.08
N GLN A 39 -23.74 13.13 16.02
CA GLN A 39 -23.90 12.46 14.74
C GLN A 39 -23.85 10.97 15.02
N LYS A 40 -24.88 10.22 14.58
CA LYS A 40 -24.90 8.77 14.80
C LYS A 40 -23.63 8.17 14.19
N PRO A 41 -22.93 7.29 14.91
CA PRO A 41 -21.73 6.67 14.37
C PRO A 41 -22.08 5.86 13.13
N ILE A 42 -21.24 5.95 12.11
CA ILE A 42 -21.34 5.08 10.93
C ILE A 42 -20.75 3.73 11.33
N ILE A 43 -21.53 2.67 11.20
CA ILE A 43 -21.12 1.32 11.59
C ILE A 43 -20.59 0.56 10.37
N ILE A 44 -19.35 0.09 10.47
CA ILE A 44 -18.68 -0.73 9.47
C ILE A 44 -18.56 -2.16 10.02
N THR A 45 -19.26 -3.10 9.41
CA THR A 45 -19.14 -4.53 9.76
C THR A 45 -18.18 -5.20 8.82
N ILE A 46 -17.15 -5.85 9.35
CA ILE A 46 -16.11 -6.56 8.58
C ILE A 46 -16.18 -8.04 8.93
N SER A 47 -16.32 -8.89 7.91
CA SER A 47 -16.41 -10.35 8.07
C SER A 47 -15.28 -11.04 7.34
N ASN A 48 -14.65 -12.00 8.01
CA ASN A 48 -13.62 -12.86 7.46
C ASN A 48 -14.24 -14.18 6.97
N PRO A 49 -14.31 -14.43 5.64
CA PRO A 49 -14.87 -15.68 5.11
C PRO A 49 -13.91 -16.87 5.20
N LEU A 50 -12.63 -16.65 5.58
CA LEU A 50 -11.61 -17.68 5.63
C LEU A 50 -11.44 -18.27 7.04
N LYS A 51 -10.92 -19.50 7.11
CA LYS A 51 -10.57 -20.22 8.35
C LYS A 51 -9.13 -19.91 8.83
N ILE A 52 -8.60 -18.74 8.48
CA ILE A 52 -7.31 -18.22 8.94
C ILE A 52 -7.50 -16.81 9.52
N ASP A 53 -6.70 -16.46 10.51
CA ASP A 53 -6.69 -15.11 11.06
C ASP A 53 -6.22 -14.12 10.00
N ARG A 54 -6.79 -12.90 10.03
CA ARG A 54 -6.46 -11.84 9.07
C ARG A 54 -5.99 -10.60 9.81
N GLU A 55 -4.73 -10.25 9.53
CA GLU A 55 -4.06 -9.04 10.02
C GLU A 55 -3.40 -8.33 8.85
N PHE A 56 -3.13 -7.06 9.00
CA PHE A 56 -2.44 -6.22 8.00
C PHE A 56 -3.12 -6.16 6.63
N GLU A 57 -4.41 -6.47 6.55
CA GLU A 57 -5.19 -6.26 5.35
C GLU A 57 -5.90 -4.91 5.43
N THR A 58 -5.64 -4.07 4.45
CA THR A 58 -6.17 -2.72 4.40
C THR A 58 -7.61 -2.72 3.92
N ILE A 59 -8.50 -2.19 4.75
CA ILE A 59 -9.85 -1.82 4.38
C ILE A 59 -9.81 -0.43 3.76
N GLU A 60 -10.38 -0.32 2.58
CA GLU A 60 -10.55 0.92 1.84
C GLU A 60 -12.02 1.31 1.86
N VAL A 61 -12.33 2.47 2.40
CA VAL A 61 -13.70 2.99 2.43
C VAL A 61 -13.72 4.36 1.78
N SER A 62 -14.47 4.49 0.70
CA SER A 62 -14.62 5.79 0.05
C SER A 62 -15.53 6.71 0.85
N LYS A 63 -15.29 8.00 0.76
CA LYS A 63 -16.10 9.06 1.35
C LYS A 63 -17.57 8.91 0.95
N SER A 64 -17.84 8.57 -0.30
CA SER A 64 -19.19 8.32 -0.83
C SER A 64 -19.84 7.07 -0.23
N ALA A 65 -19.09 5.98 -0.01
CA ALA A 65 -19.60 4.76 0.62
C ALA A 65 -19.97 4.98 2.09
N LEU A 66 -19.31 5.94 2.76
CA LEU A 66 -19.64 6.38 4.12
C LEU A 66 -20.89 7.28 4.17
N GLY A 67 -21.44 7.69 3.04
CA GLY A 67 -22.54 8.63 2.97
C GLY A 67 -22.17 10.06 3.40
N LEU A 68 -20.87 10.38 3.43
CA LEU A 68 -20.37 11.69 3.77
C LEU A 68 -20.52 12.67 2.60
N LYS A 69 -20.75 13.94 2.93
CA LYS A 69 -20.82 15.02 1.93
C LYS A 69 -19.43 15.38 1.43
N SER A 70 -19.34 15.99 0.26
CA SER A 70 -18.06 16.50 -0.27
C SER A 70 -17.38 17.51 0.66
N SER A 71 -18.17 18.29 1.43
CA SER A 71 -17.70 19.25 2.43
C SER A 71 -17.15 18.61 3.72
N ASP A 72 -17.45 17.33 3.99
CA ASP A 72 -16.97 16.66 5.19
C ASP A 72 -15.47 16.37 5.05
N VAL A 73 -14.71 16.54 6.11
CA VAL A 73 -13.27 16.36 6.17
C VAL A 73 -12.97 14.99 6.78
N LEU A 74 -12.45 14.04 5.97
CA LEU A 74 -12.21 12.67 6.42
C LEU A 74 -11.22 12.58 7.59
N GLU A 75 -10.25 13.45 7.64
CA GLU A 75 -9.22 13.53 8.70
C GLU A 75 -9.80 13.81 10.09
N LYS A 76 -11.04 14.30 10.16
CA LYS A 76 -11.75 14.50 11.43
C LYS A 76 -12.41 13.24 11.97
N PHE A 77 -12.35 12.14 11.23
CA PHE A 77 -12.97 10.89 11.64
C PHE A 77 -11.92 9.90 12.12
N GLY A 78 -12.21 9.24 13.24
CA GLY A 78 -11.45 8.10 13.74
C GLY A 78 -12.25 6.81 13.64
N VAL A 79 -11.56 5.70 13.44
CA VAL A 79 -12.14 4.35 13.41
C VAL A 79 -11.75 3.61 14.68
N ARG A 80 -12.72 3.01 15.37
CA ARG A 80 -12.44 2.11 16.51
C ARG A 80 -13.37 0.89 16.48
N GLU A 81 -12.98 -0.17 17.15
CA GLU A 81 -13.84 -1.33 17.33
C GLU A 81 -14.98 -0.96 18.30
N VAL A 82 -16.22 -1.32 17.97
CA VAL A 82 -17.40 -1.03 18.80
C VAL A 82 -17.22 -1.62 20.20
N GLY A 83 -17.43 -0.79 21.21
CA GLY A 83 -17.24 -1.17 22.61
C GLY A 83 -15.83 -0.96 23.15
N THR A 84 -14.91 -0.41 22.36
CA THR A 84 -13.58 -0.01 22.82
C THR A 84 -13.41 1.51 22.82
N THR A 85 -12.35 1.99 23.49
CA THR A 85 -12.00 3.41 23.51
C THR A 85 -10.82 3.75 22.61
N THR A 86 -10.07 2.73 22.15
CA THR A 86 -8.84 2.90 21.37
C THR A 86 -9.16 3.01 19.88
N PHE A 87 -8.70 4.09 19.26
CA PHE A 87 -8.78 4.26 17.82
C PHE A 87 -7.70 3.45 17.11
N LEU A 88 -8.04 2.92 15.95
CA LEU A 88 -7.09 2.31 15.03
C LEU A 88 -6.28 3.40 14.33
N ILE A 89 -5.06 3.05 13.93
CA ILE A 89 -4.31 3.86 12.97
C ILE A 89 -5.11 3.91 11.67
N ALA A 90 -5.34 5.11 11.17
CA ALA A 90 -6.05 5.36 9.92
C ALA A 90 -5.22 6.28 9.03
N GLN A 91 -5.45 6.21 7.73
CA GLN A 91 -4.81 7.06 6.73
C GLN A 91 -5.86 7.55 5.75
N CYS A 92 -5.93 8.87 5.55
CA CYS A 92 -6.76 9.47 4.51
C CYS A 92 -5.93 9.65 3.23
N VAL A 93 -6.55 9.41 2.06
CA VAL A 93 -5.88 9.47 0.76
C VAL A 93 -6.70 10.33 -0.20
N ASP A 94 -6.03 11.26 -0.86
CA ASP A 94 -6.50 11.98 -2.03
C ASP A 94 -6.07 11.19 -3.27
N GLU A 95 -7.00 10.42 -3.83
CA GLU A 95 -6.73 9.49 -4.94
C GLU A 95 -6.56 10.19 -6.29
N ASN A 96 -7.28 11.29 -6.49
CA ASN A 96 -7.33 11.98 -7.76
C ASN A 96 -6.34 13.17 -7.82
N GLY A 97 -5.91 13.69 -6.67
CA GLY A 97 -4.96 14.80 -6.53
C GLY A 97 -5.62 16.16 -6.63
N ASP A 98 -6.90 16.27 -6.24
CA ASP A 98 -7.61 17.55 -6.22
C ASP A 98 -7.50 18.30 -4.88
N GLY A 99 -6.76 17.75 -3.93
CA GLY A 99 -6.56 18.29 -2.59
C GLY A 99 -7.66 17.92 -1.60
N ILE A 100 -8.60 17.06 -1.98
CA ILE A 100 -9.68 16.57 -1.14
C ILE A 100 -9.52 15.06 -0.96
N THR A 101 -9.51 14.60 0.28
CA THR A 101 -9.39 13.17 0.58
C THR A 101 -10.62 12.38 0.16
N ASP A 102 -10.39 11.27 -0.54
CA ASP A 102 -11.42 10.39 -1.12
C ASP A 102 -11.62 9.11 -0.34
N LEU A 103 -10.53 8.60 0.24
CA LEU A 103 -10.48 7.29 0.88
C LEU A 103 -10.01 7.39 2.33
N LEU A 104 -10.64 6.57 3.17
CA LEU A 104 -10.16 6.24 4.51
C LEU A 104 -9.64 4.81 4.50
N LEU A 105 -8.38 4.64 4.93
CA LEU A 105 -7.70 3.35 5.07
C LEU A 105 -7.54 3.00 6.55
N PHE A 106 -7.75 1.73 6.91
CA PHE A 106 -7.41 1.18 8.22
C PHE A 106 -7.20 -0.33 8.13
N GLN A 107 -6.51 -0.92 9.12
CA GLN A 107 -6.19 -2.35 9.15
C GLN A 107 -6.81 -3.01 10.40
N PRO A 108 -7.94 -3.73 10.25
CA PRO A 108 -8.56 -4.47 11.33
C PRO A 108 -7.86 -5.80 11.58
N LYS A 109 -8.01 -6.35 12.81
CA LYS A 109 -7.64 -7.73 13.13
C LYS A 109 -8.89 -8.58 13.26
N ILE A 110 -9.10 -9.50 12.33
CA ILE A 110 -10.30 -10.34 12.26
C ILE A 110 -9.91 -11.83 12.37
N LYS A 111 -10.41 -12.50 13.41
CA LYS A 111 -10.18 -13.93 13.61
C LYS A 111 -10.80 -14.77 12.50
N ALA A 112 -10.35 -16.01 12.37
CA ALA A 112 -10.87 -16.99 11.44
C ALA A 112 -12.40 -17.12 11.54
N SER A 113 -13.10 -17.00 10.39
CA SER A 113 -14.56 -17.12 10.28
C SER A 113 -15.35 -16.15 11.16
N ALA A 114 -14.72 -15.07 11.67
CA ALA A 114 -15.34 -14.10 12.56
C ALA A 114 -15.78 -12.85 11.84
N SER A 115 -16.64 -12.07 12.53
CA SER A 115 -17.04 -10.72 12.13
C SER A 115 -16.85 -9.76 13.29
N LYS A 116 -16.41 -8.54 12.97
CA LYS A 116 -16.29 -7.44 13.93
C LYS A 116 -17.00 -6.20 13.42
N LYS A 117 -17.45 -5.35 14.35
CA LYS A 117 -18.03 -4.06 14.05
C LYS A 117 -17.07 -2.96 14.46
N TYR A 118 -16.91 -2.02 13.57
CA TYR A 118 -16.16 -0.78 13.78
C TYR A 118 -17.13 0.39 13.68
N GLU A 119 -16.83 1.44 14.41
CA GLU A 119 -17.57 2.69 14.33
C GLU A 119 -16.66 3.82 13.87
N LEU A 120 -17.17 4.61 12.95
CA LEU A 120 -16.55 5.84 12.49
C LEU A 120 -17.19 6.99 13.22
N LEU A 121 -16.40 7.77 13.94
CA LEU A 121 -16.82 8.87 14.80
C LEU A 121 -16.05 10.14 14.44
N VAL A 122 -16.73 11.29 14.55
CA VAL A 122 -16.00 12.56 14.56
C VAL A 122 -15.12 12.59 15.81
N ASN A 123 -13.85 12.75 15.60
CA ASN A 123 -12.86 12.76 16.68
C ASN A 123 -12.22 14.15 16.76
N ASN A 124 -12.79 15.00 17.61
CA ASN A 124 -12.29 16.35 17.86
C ASN A 124 -11.04 16.38 18.76
N ASP A 125 -10.73 15.26 19.42
CA ASP A 125 -9.71 15.16 20.47
C ASP A 125 -8.45 14.39 20.02
N VAL A 126 -8.35 13.99 18.76
CA VAL A 126 -7.16 13.30 18.27
C VAL A 126 -5.99 14.29 18.19
N LYS A 127 -5.35 14.52 19.31
CA LYS A 127 -3.88 14.68 19.32
C LYS A 127 -3.28 13.30 19.12
N THR A 128 -3.29 12.81 17.92
CA THR A 128 -2.41 11.70 17.56
C THR A 128 -1.01 12.27 17.53
N ASP A 129 -0.10 11.69 18.33
CA ASP A 129 1.32 11.76 17.98
C ASP A 129 1.39 11.49 16.47
N GLU A 130 2.15 12.29 15.74
CA GLU A 130 2.23 12.08 14.29
C GLU A 130 2.61 10.63 14.03
N PRO A 131 1.77 9.85 13.34
CA PRO A 131 2.03 8.43 13.17
C PRO A 131 3.34 8.25 12.39
N VAL A 132 4.15 7.28 12.79
CA VAL A 132 5.36 6.93 12.04
C VAL A 132 4.96 6.57 10.61
N ILE A 133 5.58 7.23 9.64
CA ILE A 133 5.38 6.95 8.22
C ILE A 133 6.21 5.72 7.86
N TYR A 134 5.63 4.53 8.03
CA TYR A 134 6.27 3.27 7.67
C TYR A 134 6.20 2.98 6.16
N CYS A 135 5.11 3.38 5.51
CA CYS A 135 4.90 3.18 4.07
C CYS A 135 5.29 4.45 3.34
N TYR A 136 6.48 4.43 2.76
CA TYR A 136 7.10 5.61 2.18
C TYR A 136 7.57 5.35 0.75
N SER A 137 7.44 6.34 -0.11
CA SER A 137 8.03 6.30 -1.46
C SER A 137 8.40 7.69 -1.94
N ARG A 138 9.42 7.77 -2.75
CA ARG A 138 9.84 9.00 -3.40
C ARG A 138 10.65 8.79 -4.66
N PHE A 139 10.68 9.82 -5.49
CA PHE A 139 11.69 10.00 -6.52
C PHE A 139 13.02 10.45 -5.89
N VAL A 140 14.14 9.95 -6.41
CA VAL A 140 15.48 10.11 -5.83
C VAL A 140 16.43 10.72 -6.88
N PRO A 141 16.33 12.03 -7.15
CA PRO A 141 17.15 12.69 -8.17
C PRO A 141 18.64 12.69 -7.82
N GLU A 142 18.97 12.63 -6.54
CA GLU A 142 20.35 12.61 -6.04
C GLU A 142 21.10 11.29 -6.34
N ARG A 143 20.36 10.23 -6.77
CA ARG A 143 20.94 8.92 -7.16
C ARG A 143 20.39 8.51 -8.53
N THR A 144 20.81 9.23 -9.58
CA THR A 144 20.47 8.95 -11.00
C THR A 144 18.98 8.67 -11.24
N ASP A 145 18.08 9.41 -10.55
CA ASP A 145 16.63 9.39 -10.70
C ASP A 145 15.92 8.04 -10.45
N ASP A 146 16.34 7.34 -9.43
CA ASP A 146 15.59 6.18 -8.93
C ASP A 146 14.19 6.58 -8.47
N TYR A 147 13.22 5.64 -8.51
CA TYR A 147 12.01 5.71 -7.70
C TYR A 147 12.05 4.55 -6.70
N ALA A 148 11.99 4.87 -5.41
CA ALA A 148 12.13 3.90 -4.34
C ALA A 148 10.92 3.91 -3.41
N TRP A 149 10.56 2.74 -2.86
CA TRP A 149 9.46 2.60 -1.92
C TRP A 149 9.73 1.50 -0.89
N GLU A 150 9.15 1.68 0.30
CA GLU A 150 9.27 0.74 1.41
C GLU A 150 8.04 0.71 2.30
N ASN A 151 7.95 -0.34 3.10
CA ASN A 151 7.15 -0.38 4.32
C ASN A 151 7.99 -0.90 5.50
N ASN A 152 7.35 -1.34 6.57
CA ASN A 152 8.06 -1.91 7.72
C ASN A 152 8.69 -3.31 7.45
N LYS A 153 8.48 -3.94 6.29
CA LYS A 153 8.98 -5.30 5.99
C LYS A 153 9.99 -5.34 4.84
N VAL A 154 9.76 -4.58 3.78
CA VAL A 154 10.50 -4.66 2.52
C VAL A 154 10.77 -3.27 1.94
N ALA A 155 11.78 -3.17 1.08
CA ALA A 155 12.05 -1.99 0.29
C ALA A 155 12.41 -2.37 -1.15
N PHE A 156 12.12 -1.48 -2.09
CA PHE A 156 12.28 -1.70 -3.52
C PHE A 156 12.76 -0.44 -4.21
N ARG A 157 13.28 -0.62 -5.43
CA ARG A 157 13.72 0.46 -6.31
C ARG A 157 13.45 0.11 -7.77
N THR A 158 13.25 1.15 -8.59
CA THR A 158 13.29 1.06 -10.06
C THR A 158 13.91 2.33 -10.63
N TYR A 159 14.25 2.34 -11.91
CA TYR A 159 15.19 3.30 -12.48
C TYR A 159 14.50 4.25 -13.48
N GLY A 160 14.90 5.51 -13.47
CA GLY A 160 14.31 6.57 -14.27
C GLY A 160 15.08 6.97 -15.53
N PRO A 161 14.68 8.07 -16.19
CA PRO A 161 15.19 8.46 -17.51
C PRO A 161 16.68 8.87 -17.51
N VAL A 162 17.22 9.41 -16.43
CA VAL A 162 18.63 9.78 -16.36
C VAL A 162 19.50 8.52 -16.31
N ALA A 163 19.11 7.52 -15.51
CA ALA A 163 19.81 6.23 -15.47
C ALA A 163 19.79 5.53 -16.83
N GLN A 164 18.66 5.60 -17.56
CA GLN A 164 18.54 5.11 -18.93
C GLN A 164 19.52 5.83 -19.87
N LYS A 165 19.49 7.17 -19.88
CA LYS A 165 20.37 7.96 -20.75
C LYS A 165 21.85 7.67 -20.50
N MET A 166 22.26 7.56 -19.23
CA MET A 166 23.62 7.18 -18.88
C MET A 166 24.00 5.81 -19.45
N ALA A 167 23.11 4.82 -19.39
CA ALA A 167 23.36 3.50 -19.95
C ALA A 167 23.46 3.54 -21.49
N GLU A 168 22.60 4.28 -22.17
CA GLU A 168 22.61 4.48 -23.63
C GLU A 168 23.90 5.20 -24.08
N ASP A 169 24.35 6.18 -23.31
CA ASP A 169 25.61 6.94 -23.57
C ASP A 169 26.86 6.17 -23.07
N LYS A 170 26.70 4.94 -22.53
CA LYS A 170 27.78 4.12 -21.95
C LYS A 170 28.52 4.80 -20.77
N VAL A 171 27.85 5.64 -20.04
CA VAL A 171 28.37 6.27 -18.82
C VAL A 171 28.24 5.31 -17.66
N LYS A 172 29.32 5.16 -16.87
CA LYS A 172 29.35 4.27 -15.71
C LYS A 172 28.28 4.64 -14.69
N GLY A 173 27.54 3.64 -14.21
CA GLY A 173 26.46 3.82 -13.24
C GLY A 173 25.08 3.96 -13.87
N GLY A 174 24.98 4.03 -15.20
CA GLY A 174 23.72 3.97 -15.92
C GLY A 174 23.07 2.58 -15.81
N THR A 175 21.74 2.55 -15.78
CA THR A 175 20.93 1.33 -15.69
C THR A 175 19.78 1.41 -16.68
N LEU A 176 19.67 0.44 -17.57
CA LEU A 176 18.61 0.35 -18.58
C LEU A 176 17.74 -0.87 -18.30
N THR A 177 16.71 -0.70 -17.52
CA THR A 177 15.73 -1.74 -17.22
C THR A 177 14.46 -1.19 -16.59
N SER A 178 13.31 -1.80 -16.89
CA SER A 178 12.06 -1.63 -16.15
C SER A 178 11.85 -2.74 -15.11
N GLY A 179 12.91 -3.46 -14.77
CA GLY A 179 12.94 -4.43 -13.67
C GLY A 179 12.81 -3.76 -12.29
N ILE A 180 12.42 -4.55 -11.31
CA ILE A 180 12.23 -4.10 -9.93
C ILE A 180 13.35 -4.66 -9.07
N ASP A 181 14.04 -3.79 -8.38
CA ASP A 181 15.12 -4.10 -7.47
C ASP A 181 14.60 -4.33 -6.04
N ALA A 182 15.27 -5.23 -5.30
CA ALA A 182 14.95 -5.54 -3.92
C ALA A 182 16.04 -5.02 -2.98
N TRP A 183 15.65 -4.19 -2.03
CA TRP A 183 16.51 -3.77 -0.94
C TRP A 183 16.19 -4.58 0.31
N LEU A 184 17.11 -5.50 0.65
CA LEU A 184 16.92 -6.51 1.69
C LEU A 184 17.07 -5.89 3.08
N LYS A 185 16.01 -5.27 3.58
CA LYS A 185 15.99 -4.71 4.94
C LYS A 185 15.58 -5.76 5.98
N ARG A 186 16.08 -5.61 7.21
CA ARG A 186 15.74 -6.46 8.37
C ARG A 186 15.36 -5.69 9.62
N VAL A 187 14.98 -4.42 9.43
CA VAL A 187 14.50 -3.51 10.48
C VAL A 187 13.13 -2.98 10.08
N GLU A 188 12.27 -2.67 11.04
CA GLU A 188 10.92 -2.20 10.74
C GLU A 188 10.86 -0.70 10.44
N TYR A 189 11.78 0.10 10.98
CA TYR A 189 11.81 1.54 10.72
C TYR A 189 12.22 1.87 9.27
N PRO A 190 11.85 3.04 8.74
CA PRO A 190 12.19 3.48 7.40
C PRO A 190 13.70 3.61 7.18
N ILE A 191 14.21 3.13 6.04
CA ILE A 191 15.64 3.12 5.71
C ILE A 191 15.98 3.94 4.45
N LEU A 192 15.03 4.21 3.56
CA LEU A 192 15.32 4.77 2.23
C LEU A 192 16.14 6.06 2.30
N ASN A 193 15.65 7.06 3.03
CA ASN A 193 16.35 8.35 3.12
C ASN A 193 17.75 8.19 3.73
N LYS A 194 17.86 7.41 4.80
CA LYS A 194 19.12 7.15 5.49
C LYS A 194 20.15 6.42 4.59
N TRP A 195 19.70 5.44 3.81
CA TRP A 195 20.58 4.67 2.95
C TRP A 195 21.04 5.51 1.74
N TYR A 196 20.15 6.29 1.12
CA TYR A 196 20.54 7.20 0.05
C TYR A 196 21.48 8.30 0.55
N GLU A 197 21.17 8.95 1.68
CA GLU A 197 22.03 9.98 2.28
C GLU A 197 23.44 9.43 2.54
N LYS A 198 23.53 8.27 3.21
CA LYS A 198 24.81 7.61 3.49
C LYS A 198 25.63 7.36 2.23
N TYR A 199 25.01 6.97 1.13
CA TYR A 199 25.67 6.70 -0.13
C TYR A 199 26.06 7.98 -0.86
N THR A 200 25.18 8.95 -1.00
CA THR A 200 25.40 10.18 -1.76
C THR A 200 26.38 11.14 -1.07
N THR A 201 26.45 11.12 0.25
CA THR A 201 27.45 11.89 1.03
C THR A 201 28.80 11.19 1.16
N GLY A 202 28.92 9.94 0.70
CA GLY A 202 30.16 9.16 0.81
C GLY A 202 30.51 8.72 2.23
N THR A 203 29.56 8.82 3.18
CA THR A 203 29.78 8.38 4.58
C THR A 203 29.63 6.88 4.77
N GLY A 204 29.20 6.16 3.73
CA GLY A 204 29.11 4.71 3.72
C GLY A 204 28.44 4.17 2.46
N THR A 205 27.97 2.93 2.53
CA THR A 205 27.29 2.27 1.41
C THR A 205 26.11 1.46 1.92
N TYR A 206 25.08 1.33 1.12
CA TYR A 206 23.97 0.40 1.37
C TYR A 206 24.23 -1.01 0.78
N HIS A 207 25.36 -1.23 0.09
CA HIS A 207 25.75 -2.56 -0.41
C HIS A 207 26.43 -3.43 0.65
N LYS A 208 26.53 -2.96 1.90
CA LYS A 208 27.09 -3.71 3.03
C LYS A 208 26.12 -3.68 4.19
N ASP A 209 25.75 -4.86 4.70
CA ASP A 209 24.92 -4.98 5.89
C ASP A 209 25.66 -4.49 7.13
N THR A 210 25.13 -3.42 7.73
CA THR A 210 25.63 -2.84 8.98
C THR A 210 24.61 -2.99 10.12
N GLY A 211 23.70 -3.98 10.03
CA GLY A 211 22.67 -4.25 11.01
C GLY A 211 21.25 -3.95 10.53
N GLU A 212 21.09 -3.25 9.39
CA GLU A 212 19.79 -2.85 8.84
C GLU A 212 19.39 -3.66 7.59
N GLY A 213 20.34 -4.37 6.99
CA GLY A 213 20.22 -5.04 5.70
C GLY A 213 21.13 -4.42 4.65
N LEU A 214 20.90 -4.74 3.38
CA LEU A 214 21.73 -4.29 2.26
C LEU A 214 20.99 -4.37 0.93
N ASP A 215 21.59 -3.72 -0.10
CA ASP A 215 21.28 -3.88 -1.51
C ASP A 215 22.34 -4.80 -2.15
N ASN A 216 22.02 -6.08 -2.29
CA ASN A 216 22.83 -7.08 -2.96
C ASN A 216 22.06 -7.85 -4.06
N PHE A 217 20.85 -7.41 -4.35
CA PHE A 217 20.03 -7.99 -5.41
C PHE A 217 20.41 -7.37 -6.76
N HIS A 218 20.87 -8.19 -7.71
CA HIS A 218 21.27 -7.69 -9.02
C HIS A 218 20.12 -7.77 -10.03
N VAL A 219 19.68 -6.63 -10.55
CA VAL A 219 18.63 -6.55 -11.58
C VAL A 219 19.21 -6.69 -12.98
N GLY A 220 20.24 -5.93 -13.34
CA GLY A 220 20.78 -5.88 -14.70
C GLY A 220 19.67 -5.64 -15.74
N ASP A 221 19.74 -6.35 -16.87
CA ASP A 221 18.69 -6.32 -17.90
C ASP A 221 17.49 -7.22 -17.58
N SER A 222 17.46 -7.84 -16.38
CA SER A 222 16.41 -8.76 -15.98
C SER A 222 15.08 -8.05 -15.63
N ARG A 223 14.08 -8.84 -15.28
CA ARG A 223 12.81 -8.30 -14.77
C ARG A 223 12.84 -8.02 -13.25
N GLY A 224 13.97 -8.34 -12.59
CA GLY A 224 14.07 -8.22 -11.14
C GLY A 224 12.97 -9.01 -10.44
N ILE A 225 12.18 -8.37 -9.59
CA ILE A 225 11.03 -8.98 -8.89
C ILE A 225 9.72 -8.38 -9.43
N GLY A 226 9.17 -8.97 -10.49
CA GLY A 226 7.86 -8.59 -11.00
C GLY A 226 7.86 -7.58 -12.14
N GLY A 227 9.01 -7.24 -12.74
CA GLY A 227 9.02 -6.46 -13.97
C GLY A 227 8.26 -7.19 -15.10
N VAL A 228 7.60 -6.41 -15.98
CA VAL A 228 6.74 -6.99 -17.03
C VAL A 228 7.44 -7.10 -18.38
N ALA A 229 6.88 -7.98 -19.21
CA ALA A 229 7.31 -8.21 -20.60
C ALA A 229 6.12 -8.69 -21.44
N VAL A 230 6.21 -8.53 -22.77
CA VAL A 230 5.31 -9.15 -23.75
C VAL A 230 6.07 -10.26 -24.46
N LYS A 231 5.52 -11.47 -24.44
CA LYS A 231 6.07 -12.62 -25.18
C LYS A 231 5.49 -12.65 -26.59
N MET A 232 6.37 -12.62 -27.59
CA MET A 232 6.05 -12.86 -28.99
C MET A 232 6.87 -14.05 -29.46
N ASP A 233 6.22 -15.12 -29.86
CA ASP A 233 6.82 -16.41 -30.16
C ASP A 233 7.72 -16.91 -29.01
N THR A 234 9.04 -16.91 -29.21
CA THR A 234 10.04 -17.35 -28.22
C THR A 234 10.77 -16.19 -27.54
N THR A 235 10.46 -14.94 -27.92
CA THR A 235 11.19 -13.75 -27.48
C THR A 235 10.35 -12.91 -26.54
N TYR A 236 10.99 -12.38 -25.49
CA TYR A 236 10.41 -11.43 -24.55
C TYR A 236 10.85 -10.01 -24.87
N TYR A 237 9.88 -9.10 -25.01
CA TYR A 237 10.06 -7.67 -25.22
C TYR A 237 9.59 -6.93 -23.99
N TYR A 238 10.24 -5.83 -23.64
CA TYR A 238 9.93 -5.05 -22.44
C TYR A 238 10.25 -3.57 -22.61
N SER A 239 9.64 -2.73 -21.81
CA SER A 239 9.87 -1.30 -21.77
C SER A 239 11.30 -0.97 -21.29
N LYS A 240 11.75 0.23 -21.63
CA LYS A 240 12.89 0.89 -20.98
C LYS A 240 12.47 1.40 -19.59
N ASN A 241 13.27 2.27 -18.99
CA ASN A 241 13.00 2.88 -17.70
C ASN A 241 11.70 3.70 -17.72
N PHE A 242 11.12 4.02 -16.56
CA PHE A 242 9.99 4.93 -16.50
C PHE A 242 10.40 6.33 -16.96
N THR A 243 9.42 7.09 -17.48
CA THR A 243 9.65 8.46 -17.98
C THR A 243 9.10 9.54 -17.04
N THR A 244 7.97 9.26 -16.39
CA THR A 244 7.35 10.18 -15.42
C THR A 244 6.79 9.41 -14.24
N TRP A 245 6.58 10.12 -13.14
CA TRP A 245 6.04 9.58 -11.91
C TRP A 245 5.04 10.54 -11.26
N LYS A 246 4.15 9.99 -10.43
CA LYS A 246 3.30 10.75 -9.50
C LYS A 246 3.17 9.96 -8.20
N THR A 247 3.64 10.53 -7.09
CA THR A 247 3.32 9.98 -5.76
C THR A 247 1.88 10.33 -5.42
N ILE A 248 1.08 9.33 -5.01
CA ILE A 248 -0.32 9.52 -4.63
C ILE A 248 -0.38 9.70 -3.11
N THR A 249 0.23 8.80 -2.35
CA THR A 249 0.22 8.86 -0.89
C THR A 249 1.44 8.20 -0.28
N THR A 250 1.84 8.68 0.88
CA THR A 250 2.72 8.04 1.85
C THR A 250 2.06 8.10 3.23
N GLY A 251 2.32 7.16 4.12
CA GLY A 251 1.68 7.21 5.43
C GLY A 251 1.90 5.98 6.30
N PRO A 252 1.16 5.86 7.39
CA PRO A 252 1.34 4.75 8.32
C PRO A 252 0.84 3.42 7.76
N ILE A 253 -0.07 3.43 6.76
CA ILE A 253 -0.74 2.22 6.26
C ILE A 253 -0.34 1.89 4.83
N ARG A 254 -0.23 2.88 3.94
CA ARG A 254 0.03 2.69 2.51
C ARG A 254 0.95 3.73 1.94
N THR A 255 1.85 3.31 1.06
CA THR A 255 2.40 4.16 0.01
C THR A 255 1.85 3.73 -1.34
N SER A 256 1.56 4.71 -2.21
CA SER A 256 1.09 4.45 -3.58
C SER A 256 1.58 5.53 -4.53
N PHE A 257 1.91 5.11 -5.76
CA PHE A 257 2.43 5.99 -6.81
C PHE A 257 2.14 5.41 -8.20
N VAL A 258 2.31 6.25 -9.21
CA VAL A 258 2.17 5.89 -10.63
C VAL A 258 3.48 6.14 -11.35
N LEU A 259 3.89 5.18 -12.18
CA LEU A 259 4.99 5.30 -13.13
C LEU A 259 4.47 5.16 -14.56
N THR A 260 4.85 6.09 -15.44
CA THR A 260 4.50 6.05 -16.85
C THR A 260 5.74 5.70 -17.67
N TYR A 261 5.58 4.93 -18.71
CA TYR A 261 6.63 4.48 -19.60
C TYR A 261 6.42 5.06 -20.99
N ALA A 262 7.50 5.30 -21.72
CA ALA A 262 7.40 5.60 -23.14
C ALA A 262 6.80 4.40 -23.90
N ASP A 263 6.11 4.65 -24.98
CA ASP A 263 5.62 3.60 -25.87
C ASP A 263 6.80 2.76 -26.38
N TRP A 264 6.63 1.45 -26.44
CA TRP A 264 7.67 0.52 -26.87
C TRP A 264 7.16 -0.53 -27.85
N ASP A 265 8.07 -1.16 -28.54
CA ASP A 265 7.76 -2.14 -29.59
C ASP A 265 7.90 -3.58 -29.08
N ALA A 266 6.94 -4.43 -29.41
CA ALA A 266 6.98 -5.86 -29.22
C ALA A 266 6.71 -6.55 -30.58
N ALA A 267 7.76 -6.80 -31.36
CA ALA A 267 7.69 -7.42 -32.69
C ALA A 267 6.70 -6.71 -33.63
N GLY A 268 6.77 -5.39 -33.74
CA GLY A 268 5.89 -4.56 -34.57
C GLY A 268 4.58 -4.14 -33.90
N ASN A 269 4.32 -4.59 -32.67
CA ASN A 269 3.16 -4.16 -31.89
C ASN A 269 3.55 -3.01 -30.95
N LYS A 270 2.90 -1.87 -31.10
CA LYS A 270 3.08 -0.72 -30.22
C LYS A 270 2.41 -1.01 -28.87
N ILE A 271 3.20 -1.01 -27.82
CA ILE A 271 2.74 -1.23 -26.43
C ILE A 271 2.77 0.09 -25.65
N THR A 272 1.69 0.40 -24.96
CA THR A 272 1.64 1.47 -23.95
C THR A 272 1.61 0.85 -22.56
N GLU A 273 2.21 1.49 -21.58
CA GLU A 273 2.34 0.92 -20.22
C GLU A 273 2.33 2.02 -19.15
N VAL A 274 1.44 1.84 -18.17
CA VAL A 274 1.39 2.64 -16.95
C VAL A 274 1.27 1.69 -15.76
N LYS A 275 2.09 1.87 -14.75
CA LYS A 275 2.07 1.07 -13.51
C LYS A 275 1.58 1.94 -12.36
N ARG A 276 0.50 1.53 -11.71
CA ARG A 276 0.18 1.97 -10.37
C ARG A 276 0.69 0.92 -9.39
N ILE A 277 1.51 1.35 -8.44
CA ILE A 277 2.11 0.47 -7.45
C ILE A 277 1.67 0.95 -6.07
N SER A 278 1.31 0.02 -5.19
CA SER A 278 1.03 0.30 -3.78
C SER A 278 1.65 -0.76 -2.88
N LEU A 279 2.07 -0.34 -1.69
CA LEU A 279 2.63 -1.21 -0.66
C LEU A 279 2.04 -0.85 0.69
N ASP A 280 1.41 -1.83 1.33
CA ASP A 280 0.72 -1.65 2.61
C ASP A 280 1.60 -2.10 3.78
N TYR A 281 1.39 -1.51 4.95
CA TYR A 281 2.03 -1.90 6.21
C TYR A 281 1.82 -3.40 6.50
N GLY A 282 2.90 -4.09 6.87
CA GLY A 282 2.90 -5.51 7.19
C GLY A 282 2.91 -6.46 5.98
N SER A 283 2.79 -5.96 4.74
CA SER A 283 2.85 -6.78 3.53
C SER A 283 4.28 -7.00 3.06
N PHE A 284 4.60 -8.21 2.59
CA PHE A 284 5.85 -8.50 1.88
C PHE A 284 5.70 -8.33 0.36
N LEU A 285 4.48 -8.10 -0.13
CA LEU A 285 4.19 -7.96 -1.56
C LEU A 285 3.62 -6.56 -1.85
N SER A 286 4.19 -5.90 -2.85
CA SER A 286 3.62 -4.72 -3.48
C SER A 286 2.53 -5.14 -4.47
N LYS A 287 1.40 -4.41 -4.51
CA LYS A 287 0.36 -4.55 -5.52
C LYS A 287 0.74 -3.77 -6.76
N PHE A 288 0.70 -4.41 -7.91
CA PHE A 288 0.91 -3.82 -9.22
C PHE A 288 -0.42 -3.83 -9.99
N GLU A 289 -0.87 -2.67 -10.40
CA GLU A 289 -2.01 -2.46 -11.27
C GLU A 289 -1.48 -1.85 -12.58
N ILE A 290 -1.40 -2.70 -13.61
CA ILE A 290 -0.82 -2.30 -14.90
C ILE A 290 -1.95 -1.95 -15.85
N THR A 291 -1.92 -0.75 -16.40
CA THR A 291 -2.71 -0.39 -17.59
C THR A 291 -1.82 -0.57 -18.80
N VAL A 292 -2.21 -1.43 -19.72
CA VAL A 292 -1.44 -1.81 -20.91
C VAL A 292 -2.32 -1.91 -22.14
N SER A 293 -1.85 -1.41 -23.28
CA SER A 293 -2.51 -1.61 -24.58
C SER A 293 -1.55 -2.21 -25.60
N GLY A 294 -2.07 -2.70 -26.74
CA GLY A 294 -1.29 -3.33 -27.80
C GLY A 294 -1.02 -4.82 -27.59
N THR A 295 -1.49 -5.41 -26.47
CA THR A 295 -1.36 -6.84 -26.21
C THR A 295 -2.57 -7.38 -25.44
N THR A 296 -2.87 -8.67 -25.62
CA THR A 296 -3.89 -9.41 -24.85
C THR A 296 -3.28 -10.24 -23.72
N ARG A 297 -1.94 -10.30 -23.64
CA ARG A 297 -1.19 -11.07 -22.65
C ARG A 297 0.04 -10.30 -22.19
N LEU A 298 0.28 -10.32 -20.90
CA LEU A 298 1.44 -9.70 -20.27
C LEU A 298 2.15 -10.75 -19.41
N SER A 299 3.47 -10.75 -19.40
CA SER A 299 4.26 -11.64 -18.54
C SER A 299 4.85 -10.84 -17.39
N ALA A 300 4.75 -11.36 -16.16
CA ALA A 300 5.47 -10.84 -15.00
C ALA A 300 6.63 -11.78 -14.68
N GLY A 301 7.84 -11.26 -14.48
CA GLY A 301 9.06 -12.04 -14.38
C GLY A 301 9.77 -11.94 -13.04
N ILE A 302 10.44 -13.02 -12.65
CA ILE A 302 11.39 -13.08 -11.54
C ILE A 302 12.75 -13.45 -12.12
N THR A 303 13.79 -12.66 -11.86
CA THR A 303 15.14 -12.99 -12.29
C THR A 303 15.65 -14.27 -11.63
N LEU A 304 16.36 -15.08 -12.39
CA LEU A 304 16.94 -16.33 -11.88
C LEU A 304 18.41 -16.19 -11.44
N HIS A 305 19.02 -15.02 -11.60
CA HIS A 305 20.44 -14.77 -11.25
C HIS A 305 21.36 -15.89 -11.73
N ASN A 306 21.94 -16.65 -10.81
CA ASN A 306 22.81 -17.80 -11.11
C ASN A 306 22.03 -19.05 -11.55
N ASN A 307 20.71 -19.05 -11.40
CA ASN A 307 19.85 -20.20 -11.61
C ASN A 307 20.24 -21.41 -10.72
N ASP A 308 20.74 -21.14 -9.52
CA ASP A 308 21.19 -22.09 -8.50
C ASP A 308 20.14 -22.35 -7.40
N GLY A 309 19.00 -21.69 -7.49
CA GLY A 309 17.87 -21.88 -6.61
C GLY A 309 16.80 -22.83 -7.15
N LYS A 310 15.67 -22.88 -6.44
CA LYS A 310 14.50 -23.72 -6.74
C LYS A 310 13.34 -22.86 -7.20
N THR A 311 12.84 -23.11 -8.41
CA THR A 311 11.61 -22.48 -8.94
C THR A 311 10.41 -23.38 -8.64
N GLU A 312 9.30 -22.80 -8.25
CA GLU A 312 8.02 -23.48 -8.08
C GLU A 312 6.88 -22.63 -8.64
N GLY A 313 5.74 -23.24 -8.92
CA GLY A 313 4.56 -22.53 -9.35
C GLY A 313 3.30 -23.34 -9.11
N ASN A 314 2.28 -22.68 -8.59
CA ASN A 314 0.99 -23.27 -8.33
C ASN A 314 -0.14 -22.48 -9.03
N SER A 315 -0.48 -22.95 -10.25
CA SER A 315 -1.53 -22.34 -11.06
C SER A 315 -2.92 -22.39 -10.43
N LYS A 316 -3.20 -23.42 -9.60
CA LYS A 316 -4.49 -23.57 -8.90
C LYS A 316 -4.64 -22.56 -7.77
N GLN A 317 -3.55 -22.31 -7.04
CA GLN A 317 -3.50 -21.33 -5.96
C GLN A 317 -3.20 -19.93 -6.47
N GLY A 318 -2.52 -19.78 -7.61
CA GLY A 318 -2.26 -18.50 -8.27
C GLY A 318 -0.98 -17.84 -7.79
N TRP A 319 0.16 -18.55 -7.76
CA TRP A 319 1.45 -17.97 -7.46
C TRP A 319 2.60 -18.70 -8.17
N ILE A 320 3.73 -18.01 -8.32
CA ILE A 320 5.04 -18.55 -8.69
C ILE A 320 6.08 -18.03 -7.71
N ASP A 321 7.15 -18.81 -7.47
CA ASP A 321 8.27 -18.40 -6.62
C ASP A 321 9.62 -18.88 -7.13
N TYR A 322 10.66 -18.22 -6.62
CA TYR A 322 12.05 -18.64 -6.77
C TYR A 322 12.76 -18.45 -5.43
N TRP A 323 13.19 -19.55 -4.84
CA TRP A 323 13.99 -19.56 -3.61
C TRP A 323 15.44 -19.85 -3.96
N GLN A 324 16.33 -18.91 -3.65
CA GLN A 324 17.72 -18.92 -4.10
C GLN A 324 18.71 -18.60 -2.98
N PRO A 325 19.96 -19.06 -3.07
CA PRO A 325 21.07 -18.51 -2.29
C PRO A 325 21.28 -17.03 -2.64
N ILE A 326 21.63 -16.22 -1.64
CA ILE A 326 22.08 -14.85 -1.83
C ILE A 326 23.10 -14.51 -0.74
N ASP A 327 24.36 -14.33 -1.14
CA ASP A 327 25.51 -14.20 -0.24
C ASP A 327 25.55 -15.35 0.80
N ASP A 328 25.56 -15.01 2.09
CA ASP A 328 25.56 -15.93 3.21
C ASP A 328 24.12 -16.25 3.73
N SER A 329 23.10 -16.08 2.88
CA SER A 329 21.70 -16.27 3.24
C SER A 329 20.90 -16.90 2.09
N GLU A 330 19.57 -16.83 2.19
CA GLU A 330 18.61 -17.26 1.16
C GLU A 330 17.51 -16.21 1.00
N LEU A 331 16.98 -16.13 -0.21
CA LEU A 331 15.96 -15.20 -0.62
C LEU A 331 14.82 -15.93 -1.36
N GLY A 332 13.61 -15.80 -0.88
CA GLY A 332 12.40 -16.16 -1.61
C GLY A 332 11.87 -14.94 -2.35
N THR A 333 11.70 -15.03 -3.66
CA THR A 333 11.00 -14.03 -4.47
C THR A 333 9.71 -14.63 -4.97
N GLY A 334 8.61 -13.86 -5.06
CA GLY A 334 7.33 -14.44 -5.42
C GLY A 334 6.39 -13.46 -6.11
N ILE A 335 5.50 -14.02 -6.93
CA ILE A 335 4.40 -13.29 -7.56
C ILE A 335 3.10 -14.03 -7.31
N VAL A 336 2.08 -13.31 -6.83
CA VAL A 336 0.74 -13.82 -6.56
C VAL A 336 -0.27 -13.16 -7.47
N PHE A 337 -1.25 -13.91 -7.95
CA PHE A 337 -2.23 -13.50 -8.94
C PHE A 337 -3.67 -13.71 -8.45
N PRO A 338 -4.60 -12.80 -8.76
CA PRO A 338 -6.02 -13.06 -8.64
C PRO A 338 -6.43 -14.27 -9.50
N LYS A 339 -7.45 -15.00 -9.07
CA LYS A 339 -7.98 -16.17 -9.82
C LYS A 339 -8.22 -15.83 -11.29
N LYS A 340 -7.86 -16.77 -12.18
CA LYS A 340 -8.05 -16.68 -13.63
C LYS A 340 -7.20 -15.60 -14.33
N THR A 341 -6.30 -14.94 -13.64
CA THR A 341 -5.36 -13.99 -14.26
C THR A 341 -4.18 -14.72 -14.89
N MET A 342 -3.55 -15.65 -14.17
CA MET A 342 -2.44 -16.45 -14.68
C MET A 342 -2.95 -17.53 -15.64
N VAL A 343 -2.38 -17.56 -16.85
CA VAL A 343 -2.65 -18.57 -17.88
C VAL A 343 -1.72 -19.76 -17.74
N SER A 344 -0.42 -19.47 -17.58
CA SER A 344 0.66 -20.46 -17.44
C SER A 344 1.88 -19.78 -16.82
N PHE A 345 2.90 -20.58 -16.49
CA PHE A 345 4.22 -20.06 -16.17
C PHE A 345 5.30 -20.90 -16.85
N GLU A 346 6.47 -20.32 -17.03
CA GLU A 346 7.61 -21.01 -17.62
C GLU A 346 8.93 -20.49 -17.07
N LYS A 347 9.91 -21.37 -16.99
CA LYS A 347 11.30 -21.03 -16.74
C LYS A 347 11.96 -20.74 -18.08
N TYR A 348 12.19 -19.47 -18.35
CA TYR A 348 12.83 -19.00 -19.59
C TYR A 348 14.34 -18.93 -19.40
N MET A 349 15.07 -19.69 -20.22
CA MET A 349 16.53 -19.73 -20.22
C MET A 349 17.07 -19.03 -21.47
N ASN A 350 18.08 -18.20 -21.29
CA ASN A 350 18.75 -17.43 -22.35
C ASN A 350 20.26 -17.54 -22.20
N PRO A 351 21.04 -17.54 -23.30
CA PRO A 351 22.52 -17.49 -23.23
C PRO A 351 23.04 -16.30 -22.41
N LYS A 352 22.37 -15.15 -22.47
CA LYS A 352 22.64 -14.02 -21.60
C LYS A 352 21.94 -14.27 -20.26
N LYS A 353 22.73 -14.55 -19.22
CA LYS A 353 22.28 -14.93 -17.88
C LYS A 353 21.20 -14.00 -17.29
N GLU A 354 21.39 -12.69 -17.44
CA GLU A 354 20.45 -11.68 -16.94
C GLU A 354 19.05 -11.76 -17.58
N LEU A 355 18.92 -12.37 -18.74
CA LEU A 355 17.62 -12.58 -19.39
C LEU A 355 16.93 -13.87 -18.97
N CYS A 356 17.56 -14.69 -18.10
CA CYS A 356 16.93 -15.87 -17.51
C CYS A 356 15.93 -15.44 -16.44
N ASN A 357 14.66 -15.76 -16.66
CA ASN A 357 13.58 -15.40 -15.75
C ASN A 357 12.59 -16.56 -15.57
N LEU A 358 11.94 -16.61 -14.42
CA LEU A 358 10.69 -17.34 -14.23
C LEU A 358 9.56 -16.39 -14.58
N TYR A 359 8.82 -16.67 -15.66
CA TYR A 359 7.73 -15.83 -16.12
C TYR A 359 6.37 -16.46 -15.82
N ALA A 360 5.43 -15.67 -15.30
CA ALA A 360 4.02 -15.98 -15.35
C ALA A 360 3.35 -15.22 -16.51
N LEU A 361 2.63 -15.95 -17.36
CA LEU A 361 1.84 -15.40 -18.45
C LEU A 361 0.45 -15.03 -17.93
N LEU A 362 0.08 -13.77 -18.08
CA LEU A 362 -1.13 -13.17 -17.51
C LEU A 362 -2.08 -12.75 -18.63
N LYS A 363 -3.38 -12.94 -18.41
CA LYS A 363 -4.41 -12.44 -19.30
C LYS A 363 -4.67 -10.95 -19.04
N VAL A 364 -4.57 -10.13 -20.08
CA VAL A 364 -5.02 -8.73 -20.05
C VAL A 364 -6.54 -8.71 -20.21
N LYS A 365 -7.21 -8.02 -19.30
CA LYS A 365 -8.66 -7.80 -19.37
C LYS A 365 -8.95 -6.30 -19.22
N ASP A 366 -9.72 -5.75 -20.17
CA ASP A 366 -10.07 -4.32 -20.18
C ASP A 366 -8.83 -3.41 -20.07
N ASN A 367 -7.76 -3.76 -20.81
CA ASN A 367 -6.45 -3.12 -20.79
C ASN A 367 -5.77 -3.11 -19.39
N LYS A 368 -6.16 -4.03 -18.50
CA LYS A 368 -5.63 -4.08 -17.13
C LYS A 368 -5.12 -5.47 -16.75
N VAL A 369 -4.07 -5.47 -15.94
CA VAL A 369 -3.55 -6.65 -15.23
C VAL A 369 -3.25 -6.26 -13.80
N VAL A 370 -3.61 -7.12 -12.84
CA VAL A 370 -3.27 -6.95 -11.43
C VAL A 370 -2.49 -8.17 -10.95
N TYR A 371 -1.40 -7.93 -10.25
CA TYR A 371 -0.64 -8.95 -9.53
C TYR A 371 0.04 -8.35 -8.30
N TYR A 372 0.60 -9.20 -7.46
CA TYR A 372 1.31 -8.83 -6.23
C TYR A 372 2.68 -9.47 -6.27
N THR A 373 3.74 -8.71 -5.96
CA THR A 373 5.11 -9.22 -6.05
C THR A 373 5.98 -8.66 -4.93
N GLY A 374 6.94 -9.48 -4.50
CA GLY A 374 7.89 -9.11 -3.47
C GLY A 374 8.77 -10.27 -3.05
N PHE A 375 9.31 -10.19 -1.84
CA PHE A 375 10.31 -11.13 -1.36
C PHE A 375 10.26 -11.36 0.14
N GLY A 376 10.84 -12.49 0.56
CA GLY A 376 11.15 -12.82 1.94
C GLY A 376 12.62 -13.17 2.08
N TRP A 377 13.36 -12.41 2.90
CA TRP A 377 14.78 -12.63 3.15
C TRP A 377 14.99 -13.39 4.46
N LYS A 378 15.71 -14.53 4.40
CA LYS A 378 15.91 -15.39 5.55
C LYS A 378 16.55 -14.68 6.76
N LYS A 379 17.51 -13.76 6.52
CA LYS A 379 18.11 -12.97 7.61
C LYS A 379 17.16 -11.96 8.27
N GLN A 380 16.05 -11.63 7.66
CA GLN A 380 15.02 -10.82 8.29
C GLN A 380 14.30 -11.59 9.41
N GLY A 381 14.27 -12.95 9.33
CA GLY A 381 13.77 -13.83 10.37
C GLY A 381 12.31 -14.26 10.23
N GLU A 382 11.52 -13.63 9.35
CA GLU A 382 10.11 -14.00 9.13
C GLU A 382 9.97 -15.32 8.35
N PHE A 383 10.79 -15.51 7.30
CA PHE A 383 10.78 -16.69 6.45
C PHE A 383 12.15 -17.37 6.51
N THR A 384 12.26 -18.41 7.34
CA THR A 384 13.51 -19.13 7.53
C THR A 384 13.65 -20.33 6.59
N THR A 385 12.58 -20.74 5.90
CA THR A 385 12.54 -21.83 4.92
C THR A 385 11.72 -21.47 3.69
N LYS A 386 11.97 -22.20 2.59
CA LYS A 386 11.18 -22.12 1.34
C LYS A 386 9.69 -22.38 1.61
N GLU A 387 9.39 -23.41 2.40
CA GLU A 387 8.02 -23.80 2.70
C GLU A 387 7.25 -22.70 3.48
N ALA A 388 7.92 -21.98 4.38
CA ALA A 388 7.30 -20.85 5.09
C ALA A 388 6.94 -19.71 4.12
N TRP A 389 7.81 -19.45 3.13
CA TRP A 389 7.55 -18.48 2.08
C TRP A 389 6.38 -18.90 1.17
N GLU A 390 6.39 -20.14 0.68
CA GLU A 390 5.30 -20.67 -0.16
C GLU A 390 3.95 -20.69 0.56
N ASN A 391 3.94 -20.99 1.86
CA ASN A 391 2.75 -20.90 2.69
C ASN A 391 2.24 -19.46 2.80
N TYR A 392 3.14 -18.49 2.90
CA TYR A 392 2.76 -17.08 2.85
C TYR A 392 2.11 -16.71 1.51
N LEU A 393 2.72 -17.10 0.37
CA LEU A 393 2.16 -16.87 -0.97
C LEU A 393 0.78 -17.54 -1.14
N THR A 394 0.62 -18.76 -0.67
CA THR A 394 -0.64 -19.52 -0.68
C THR A 394 -1.73 -18.81 0.13
N ASN A 395 -1.39 -18.39 1.35
CA ASN A 395 -2.31 -17.63 2.20
C ASN A 395 -2.66 -16.29 1.60
N TYR A 396 -1.68 -15.59 1.02
CA TYR A 396 -1.90 -14.31 0.35
C TYR A 396 -2.84 -14.47 -0.86
N ALA A 397 -2.61 -15.50 -1.68
CA ALA A 397 -3.50 -15.84 -2.80
C ALA A 397 -4.93 -16.16 -2.33
N SER A 398 -5.07 -16.87 -1.21
CA SER A 398 -6.38 -17.14 -0.60
C SER A 398 -7.08 -15.88 -0.15
N LYS A 399 -6.35 -14.94 0.46
CA LYS A 399 -6.87 -13.65 0.95
C LYS A 399 -7.37 -12.76 -0.19
N ILE A 400 -6.57 -12.56 -1.25
CA ILE A 400 -6.97 -11.71 -2.38
C ILE A 400 -8.16 -12.29 -3.17
N ASN A 401 -8.32 -13.61 -3.15
CA ASN A 401 -9.43 -14.31 -3.81
C ASN A 401 -10.70 -14.45 -2.94
N ASN A 402 -10.59 -14.16 -1.66
CA ASN A 402 -11.70 -14.14 -0.70
C ASN A 402 -11.53 -12.91 0.21
N PRO A 403 -11.71 -11.71 -0.33
CA PRO A 403 -11.48 -10.47 0.42
C PRO A 403 -12.37 -10.40 1.67
N LEU A 404 -11.98 -9.57 2.63
CA LEU A 404 -12.83 -9.22 3.75
C LEU A 404 -14.13 -8.61 3.24
N ILE A 405 -15.26 -9.05 3.79
CA ILE A 405 -16.59 -8.55 3.40
C ILE A 405 -16.91 -7.33 4.26
N VAL A 406 -17.04 -6.17 3.61
CA VAL A 406 -17.34 -4.89 4.27
C VAL A 406 -18.80 -4.53 4.05
N LYS A 407 -19.51 -4.21 5.13
CA LYS A 407 -20.89 -3.68 5.10
C LYS A 407 -20.97 -2.41 5.94
N ILE A 408 -21.48 -1.33 5.36
CA ILE A 408 -21.62 0.00 5.98
C ILE A 408 -23.10 0.24 6.24
N LYS A 409 -23.43 0.79 7.43
CA LYS A 409 -24.80 1.14 7.84
C LYS A 409 -24.85 2.51 8.49
#